data_d127812dc0c1ab5f824e90d4a76cead1
#
_entry.id   d127812dc0c1ab5f824e90d4a76cead1
#
_cell.length_a   1.000
_cell.length_b   1.000
_cell.length_c   1.000
_cell.angle_alpha   90.00
_cell.angle_beta   90.00
_cell.angle_gamma   90.00
#
_symmetry.space_group_name_H-M   'P 1'
#
loop_
_entity.id
_entity.type
_entity.pdbx_description
1 polymer ?
#
loop_
_entity_poly.entity_id
_entity_poly.type
_entity_poly.pdbx_seq_one_letter_code
_entity_poly.pdbx_strand_id
1 'polypeptide(L)'
;MATDAARAVAAGPVPAGGAPHRRAARGVALRRAAGCGSSLAAAGVLVGLAAIAAVVGWQVYEGQQLPDAPVQVVWEKEACAHCHMHLSQMPFAVQLQTPDGDVVNFDDPGCFFLYLADERPEIREVWFHHSREDRWLRRDEAGFVPAAATPMNLGLAAVGRDEPGAITYEAARDRMAARPEARS
;
A
#
# COMPACT_ATOMS: atom_id res chain seq x y z
N MET A 1 54.61 31.77 -8.33
CA MET A 1 55.33 31.89 -9.63
C MET A 1 54.26 32.06 -10.68
N ALA A 2 54.07 33.26 -11.03
CA ALA A 2 54.33 33.91 -12.32
C ALA A 2 53.16 33.64 -13.26
N THR A 3 52.48 34.48 -13.89
CA THR A 3 52.54 35.90 -14.37
C THR A 3 51.46 35.97 -15.40
N ASP A 4 50.46 36.82 -15.29
CA ASP A 4 50.40 38.14 -15.90
C ASP A 4 50.41 38.13 -17.43
N ALA A 5 49.34 38.63 -18.04
CA ALA A 5 49.43 39.49 -19.23
C ALA A 5 48.05 40.12 -19.57
N ALA A 6 47.87 41.31 -19.15
CA ALA A 6 46.91 42.28 -19.71
C ALA A 6 47.25 42.61 -21.16
N ARG A 7 46.24 42.77 -22.03
CA ARG A 7 46.44 43.47 -23.28
C ARG A 7 45.24 44.38 -23.59
N ALA A 8 45.46 45.65 -23.33
CA ALA A 8 44.66 46.74 -23.79
C ALA A 8 44.84 46.96 -25.30
N VAL A 9 43.82 47.22 -26.05
CA VAL A 9 43.91 47.85 -27.40
C VAL A 9 42.83 48.91 -27.54
N ALA A 10 43.28 50.08 -27.57
CA ALA A 10 43.01 51.36 -28.19
C ALA A 10 41.68 51.65 -28.85
N ALA A 11 41.19 52.81 -28.49
CA ALA A 11 40.12 53.57 -29.10
C ALA A 11 40.50 54.11 -30.46
N GLY A 12 39.60 54.11 -31.46
CA GLY A 12 39.67 54.82 -32.72
C GLY A 12 38.46 55.75 -32.90
N PRO A 13 38.61 56.83 -33.63
CA PRO A 13 37.75 58.01 -33.53
C PRO A 13 36.45 57.93 -34.33
N VAL A 14 35.46 58.69 -33.82
CA VAL A 14 34.14 58.96 -34.39
C VAL A 14 34.23 59.93 -35.58
N PRO A 15 33.47 59.79 -36.68
CA PRO A 15 33.09 60.90 -37.54
C PRO A 15 31.62 61.29 -37.30
N ALA A 16 31.44 62.56 -37.13
CA ALA A 16 30.16 63.29 -37.05
C ALA A 16 29.53 63.49 -38.44
N GLY A 17 28.21 63.52 -38.44
CA GLY A 17 27.48 64.33 -39.44
C GLY A 17 26.52 63.52 -40.35
N GLY A 18 25.23 63.77 -40.22
CA GLY A 18 24.20 63.37 -41.17
C GLY A 18 22.79 63.70 -40.66
N ALA A 19 22.23 64.79 -41.19
CA ALA A 19 20.95 65.35 -40.79
C ALA A 19 19.70 64.47 -41.08
N PRO A 20 18.51 64.89 -40.67
CA PRO A 20 17.38 63.99 -40.38
C PRO A 20 16.46 63.81 -41.59
N HIS A 21 16.27 62.55 -42.02
CA HIS A 21 15.16 62.25 -42.91
C HIS A 21 13.95 61.83 -42.09
N ARG A 22 12.95 62.70 -42.00
CA ARG A 22 11.58 62.40 -41.57
C ARG A 22 11.01 61.30 -42.48
N ARG A 23 10.98 60.10 -42.06
CA ARG A 23 10.12 59.06 -42.61
C ARG A 23 8.89 58.88 -41.73
N ALA A 24 7.75 59.16 -42.40
CA ALA A 24 6.42 58.99 -41.88
C ALA A 24 6.26 57.54 -41.26
N ALA A 25 5.97 57.50 -39.99
CA ALA A 25 5.55 56.31 -39.33
C ALA A 25 4.15 55.89 -39.84
N ARG A 26 4.10 54.97 -40.79
CA ARG A 26 2.87 54.25 -41.07
C ARG A 26 2.65 53.30 -39.85
N GLY A 27 1.75 53.70 -38.97
CA GLY A 27 1.25 52.90 -37.90
C GLY A 27 0.58 51.63 -38.46
N VAL A 28 1.29 50.55 -38.42
CA VAL A 28 0.67 49.21 -38.55
C VAL A 28 -0.06 48.95 -37.25
N ALA A 29 -1.35 49.26 -37.27
CA ALA A 29 -2.23 48.82 -36.20
C ALA A 29 -2.25 47.26 -36.20
N LEU A 30 -1.43 46.64 -35.37
CA LEU A 30 -1.61 45.24 -35.03
C LEU A 30 -2.98 45.10 -34.34
N ARG A 31 -3.98 44.73 -35.13
CA ARG A 31 -5.22 44.21 -34.59
C ARG A 31 -4.86 42.97 -33.79
N ARG A 32 -4.75 43.12 -32.48
CA ARG A 32 -4.84 42.00 -31.55
C ARG A 32 -6.23 41.40 -31.75
N ALA A 33 -6.32 40.39 -32.60
CA ALA A 33 -7.44 39.48 -32.59
C ALA A 33 -7.45 38.82 -31.19
N ALA A 34 -8.32 39.34 -30.34
CA ALA A 34 -8.59 38.74 -29.04
C ALA A 34 -9.13 37.32 -29.31
N GLY A 35 -8.24 36.34 -29.21
CA GLY A 35 -8.58 34.94 -29.32
C GLY A 35 -9.40 34.48 -28.11
N CYS A 36 -10.69 34.81 -28.10
CA CYS A 36 -11.64 34.31 -27.07
C CYS A 36 -11.94 32.81 -27.22
N GLY A 37 -11.40 32.18 -28.27
CA GLY A 37 -11.61 30.73 -28.50
C GLY A 37 -10.61 29.81 -27.81
N SER A 38 -9.40 30.30 -27.49
CA SER A 38 -8.33 29.46 -26.91
C SER A 38 -8.52 29.15 -25.42
N SER A 39 -9.22 30.00 -24.68
CA SER A 39 -9.46 29.81 -23.24
C SER A 39 -10.48 28.69 -22.96
N LEU A 40 -11.52 28.57 -23.80
CA LEU A 40 -12.54 27.53 -23.63
C LEU A 40 -11.99 26.14 -24.01
N ALA A 41 -11.16 26.07 -25.06
CA ALA A 41 -10.50 24.82 -25.44
C ALA A 41 -9.49 24.37 -24.37
N ALA A 42 -8.69 25.30 -23.83
CA ALA A 42 -7.76 24.98 -22.74
C ALA A 42 -8.48 24.56 -21.46
N ALA A 43 -9.60 25.21 -21.12
CA ALA A 43 -10.42 24.82 -19.98
C ALA A 43 -11.01 23.41 -20.17
N GLY A 44 -11.49 23.09 -21.37
CA GLY A 44 -12.00 21.74 -21.69
C GLY A 44 -10.94 20.65 -21.56
N VAL A 45 -9.72 20.92 -22.01
CA VAL A 45 -8.59 19.96 -21.85
C VAL A 45 -8.24 19.76 -20.39
N LEU A 46 -8.18 20.81 -19.58
CA LEU A 46 -7.87 20.71 -18.16
C LEU A 46 -8.94 19.93 -17.40
N VAL A 47 -10.21 20.17 -17.68
CA VAL A 47 -11.33 19.40 -17.09
C VAL A 47 -11.25 17.92 -17.49
N GLY A 48 -10.94 17.64 -18.77
CA GLY A 48 -10.76 16.26 -19.25
C GLY A 48 -9.61 15.55 -18.56
N LEU A 49 -8.47 16.20 -18.40
CA LEU A 49 -7.31 15.63 -17.66
C LEU A 49 -7.62 15.40 -16.18
N ALA A 50 -8.32 16.34 -15.54
CA ALA A 50 -8.74 16.18 -14.14
C ALA A 50 -9.71 15.00 -13.97
N ALA A 51 -10.66 14.83 -14.90
CA ALA A 51 -11.57 13.68 -14.87
C ALA A 51 -10.85 12.35 -15.05
N ILE A 52 -9.89 12.28 -15.99
CA ILE A 52 -9.06 11.07 -16.18
C ILE A 52 -8.24 10.78 -14.93
N ALA A 53 -7.59 11.80 -14.35
CA ALA A 53 -6.81 11.64 -13.12
C ALA A 53 -7.67 11.17 -11.96
N ALA A 54 -8.90 11.67 -11.82
CA ALA A 54 -9.86 11.23 -10.81
C ALA A 54 -10.27 9.77 -10.99
N VAL A 55 -10.56 9.35 -12.22
CA VAL A 55 -10.94 7.95 -12.53
C VAL A 55 -9.76 7.01 -12.27
N VAL A 56 -8.56 7.36 -12.73
CA VAL A 56 -7.36 6.54 -12.49
C VAL A 56 -7.04 6.48 -11.00
N GLY A 57 -7.12 7.61 -10.30
CA GLY A 57 -6.90 7.66 -8.84
C GLY A 57 -7.92 6.79 -8.08
N TRP A 58 -9.18 6.82 -8.49
CA TRP A 58 -10.22 5.96 -7.91
C TRP A 58 -9.93 4.47 -8.15
N GLN A 59 -9.59 4.07 -9.37
CA GLN A 59 -9.26 2.67 -9.70
C GLN A 59 -8.02 2.17 -8.95
N VAL A 60 -7.00 3.02 -8.82
CA VAL A 60 -5.80 2.69 -8.02
C VAL A 60 -6.17 2.53 -6.55
N TYR A 61 -6.99 3.43 -6.01
CA TYR A 61 -7.44 3.35 -4.62
C TYR A 61 -8.26 2.07 -4.34
N GLU A 62 -9.21 1.71 -5.23
CA GLU A 62 -9.96 0.45 -5.09
C GLU A 62 -9.06 -0.79 -5.23
N GLY A 63 -8.10 -0.74 -6.16
CA GLY A 63 -7.16 -1.86 -6.38
C GLY A 63 -6.15 -2.08 -5.24
N GLN A 64 -5.96 -1.09 -4.37
CA GLN A 64 -5.10 -1.20 -3.18
C GLN A 64 -5.85 -1.72 -1.95
N GLN A 65 -7.18 -1.78 -2.01
CA GLN A 65 -7.94 -2.33 -0.90
C GLN A 65 -7.88 -3.85 -0.90
N LEU A 66 -7.54 -4.42 0.24
CA LEU A 66 -7.64 -5.87 0.42
C LEU A 66 -9.08 -6.32 0.22
N PRO A 67 -9.29 -7.45 -0.48
CA PRO A 67 -10.61 -8.03 -0.60
C PRO A 67 -11.18 -8.37 0.78
N ASP A 68 -12.50 -8.40 0.90
CA ASP A 68 -13.18 -8.92 2.09
C ASP A 68 -13.22 -10.47 2.05
N ALA A 69 -12.04 -11.03 1.84
CA ALA A 69 -11.76 -12.44 1.72
C ALA A 69 -10.27 -12.69 2.00
N PRO A 70 -9.87 -13.92 2.35
CA PRO A 70 -8.47 -14.26 2.49
C PRO A 70 -7.74 -14.12 1.14
N VAL A 71 -6.52 -13.61 1.20
CA VAL A 71 -5.62 -13.52 0.05
C VAL A 71 -4.99 -14.89 -0.20
N GLN A 72 -4.73 -15.22 -1.45
CA GLN A 72 -4.13 -16.50 -1.81
C GLN A 72 -2.76 -16.69 -1.15
N VAL A 73 -2.61 -17.75 -0.38
CA VAL A 73 -1.35 -18.16 0.26
C VAL A 73 -0.48 -18.93 -0.75
N VAL A 74 0.82 -18.60 -0.79
CA VAL A 74 1.81 -19.36 -1.59
C VAL A 74 2.49 -20.40 -0.70
N TRP A 75 1.91 -21.59 -0.67
CA TRP A 75 2.37 -22.71 0.16
C TRP A 75 3.83 -23.05 -0.08
N GLU A 76 4.52 -23.51 0.96
CA GLU A 76 5.94 -23.88 0.96
C GLU A 76 6.92 -22.74 0.61
N LYS A 77 6.43 -21.51 0.41
CA LYS A 77 7.24 -20.33 0.11
C LYS A 77 7.07 -19.22 1.14
N GLU A 78 5.85 -18.98 1.58
CA GLU A 78 5.60 -18.01 2.61
C GLU A 78 5.94 -18.56 3.98
N ALA A 79 6.40 -17.69 4.88
CA ALA A 79 6.79 -18.05 6.23
C ALA A 79 5.76 -17.57 7.25
N CYS A 80 5.57 -18.35 8.30
CA CYS A 80 4.81 -17.96 9.47
C CYS A 80 5.48 -16.77 10.15
N ALA A 81 4.73 -15.70 10.43
CA ALA A 81 5.28 -14.48 11.00
C ALA A 81 5.81 -14.65 12.44
N HIS A 82 5.34 -15.66 13.17
CA HIS A 82 5.78 -15.94 14.54
C HIS A 82 6.97 -16.91 14.60
N CYS A 83 6.83 -18.10 14.02
CA CYS A 83 7.85 -19.15 14.16
C CYS A 83 8.82 -19.23 12.98
N HIS A 84 8.61 -18.47 11.90
CA HIS A 84 9.42 -18.39 10.68
C HIS A 84 9.53 -19.70 9.88
N MET A 85 8.73 -20.73 10.22
CA MET A 85 8.61 -21.94 9.43
C MET A 85 7.75 -21.67 8.18
N HIS A 86 7.98 -22.43 7.10
CA HIS A 86 7.13 -22.33 5.92
C HIS A 86 5.71 -22.80 6.21
N LEU A 87 4.73 -22.13 5.60
CA LEU A 87 3.34 -22.57 5.67
C LEU A 87 3.17 -23.87 4.90
N SER A 88 2.88 -24.95 5.61
CA SER A 88 2.87 -26.31 5.06
C SER A 88 1.52 -27.00 5.15
N GLN A 89 0.67 -26.62 6.10
CA GLN A 89 -0.58 -27.31 6.40
C GLN A 89 -1.77 -26.35 6.36
N MET A 90 -2.44 -26.32 5.19
CA MET A 90 -3.63 -25.50 4.98
C MET A 90 -4.68 -25.57 6.11
N PRO A 91 -5.02 -26.75 6.68
CA PRO A 91 -6.06 -26.84 7.72
C PRO A 91 -5.77 -26.06 9.01
N PHE A 92 -4.56 -25.58 9.19
CA PHE A 92 -4.16 -24.80 10.36
C PHE A 92 -3.76 -23.37 10.05
N ALA A 93 -3.83 -22.99 8.77
CA ALA A 93 -3.42 -21.65 8.34
C ALA A 93 -4.29 -20.56 8.95
N VAL A 94 -3.63 -19.45 9.27
CA VAL A 94 -4.29 -18.21 9.70
C VAL A 94 -3.74 -17.05 8.89
N GLN A 95 -4.61 -16.14 8.53
CA GLN A 95 -4.24 -14.91 7.85
C GLN A 95 -4.77 -13.70 8.60
N LEU A 96 -3.89 -12.80 8.97
CA LEU A 96 -4.20 -11.48 9.52
C LEU A 96 -4.08 -10.43 8.42
N GLN A 97 -5.06 -9.58 8.32
CA GLN A 97 -5.04 -8.39 7.47
C GLN A 97 -5.01 -7.13 8.36
N THR A 98 -4.06 -6.24 8.09
CA THR A 98 -3.94 -4.97 8.80
C THR A 98 -4.75 -3.86 8.10
N PRO A 99 -5.07 -2.76 8.79
CA PRO A 99 -5.71 -1.59 8.17
C PRO A 99 -4.88 -0.96 7.04
N ASP A 100 -3.54 -1.07 7.13
CA ASP A 100 -2.61 -0.52 6.13
C ASP A 100 -2.51 -1.37 4.87
N GLY A 101 -3.14 -2.55 4.86
CA GLY A 101 -3.18 -3.44 3.71
C GLY A 101 -2.14 -4.55 3.72
N ASP A 102 -1.41 -4.73 4.82
CA ASP A 102 -0.49 -5.85 4.96
C ASP A 102 -1.23 -7.16 5.23
N VAL A 103 -0.70 -8.24 4.68
CA VAL A 103 -1.18 -9.60 4.87
C VAL A 103 -0.11 -10.40 5.61
N VAL A 104 -0.47 -10.92 6.77
CA VAL A 104 0.45 -11.67 7.64
C VAL A 104 -0.09 -13.08 7.82
N ASN A 105 0.71 -14.08 7.48
CA ASN A 105 0.31 -15.48 7.48
C ASN A 105 0.96 -16.28 8.62
N PHE A 106 0.21 -17.27 9.14
CA PHE A 106 0.64 -18.16 10.20
C PHE A 106 0.32 -19.61 9.85
N ASP A 107 1.21 -20.53 10.20
CA ASP A 107 1.08 -21.97 9.94
C ASP A 107 0.26 -22.71 11.04
N ASP A 108 -0.04 -22.04 12.16
CA ASP A 108 -0.73 -22.62 13.33
C ASP A 108 -1.55 -21.54 14.04
N PRO A 109 -2.82 -21.79 14.43
CA PRO A 109 -3.60 -20.84 15.21
C PRO A 109 -2.93 -20.40 16.50
N GLY A 110 -2.17 -21.29 17.13
CA GLY A 110 -1.38 -20.95 18.31
C GLY A 110 -0.29 -19.92 18.02
N CYS A 111 0.42 -20.03 16.89
CA CYS A 111 1.40 -19.04 16.46
C CYS A 111 0.78 -17.66 16.28
N PHE A 112 -0.41 -17.60 15.70
CA PHE A 112 -1.16 -16.35 15.56
C PHE A 112 -1.46 -15.70 16.92
N PHE A 113 -1.97 -16.47 17.89
CA PHE A 113 -2.28 -15.91 19.21
C PHE A 113 -1.04 -15.51 20.00
N LEU A 114 0.07 -16.22 19.87
CA LEU A 114 1.35 -15.83 20.46
C LEU A 114 1.87 -14.53 19.83
N TYR A 115 1.82 -14.44 18.51
CA TYR A 115 2.18 -13.22 17.80
C TYR A 115 1.35 -12.00 18.25
N LEU A 116 0.04 -12.19 18.48
CA LEU A 116 -0.81 -11.11 19.02
C LEU A 116 -0.38 -10.66 20.41
N ALA A 117 0.11 -11.58 21.26
CA ALA A 117 0.56 -11.24 22.61
C ALA A 117 1.86 -10.42 22.57
N ASP A 118 2.76 -10.72 21.63
CA ASP A 118 4.08 -10.12 21.49
C ASP A 118 4.02 -8.79 20.73
N GLU A 119 3.46 -8.79 19.51
CA GLU A 119 3.54 -7.69 18.57
C GLU A 119 2.38 -6.69 18.68
N ARG A 120 1.21 -7.14 19.15
CA ARG A 120 -0.02 -6.32 19.31
C ARG A 120 -0.37 -5.52 18.06
N PRO A 121 -0.46 -6.17 16.88
CA PRO A 121 -0.72 -5.49 15.62
C PRO A 121 -2.13 -4.87 15.61
N GLU A 122 -2.30 -3.84 14.79
CA GLU A 122 -3.65 -3.39 14.42
C GLU A 122 -4.29 -4.41 13.48
N ILE A 123 -5.54 -4.76 13.79
CA ILE A 123 -6.27 -5.83 13.10
C ILE A 123 -7.43 -5.24 12.31
N ARG A 124 -7.41 -5.39 10.99
CA ARG A 124 -8.58 -5.17 10.14
C ARG A 124 -9.48 -6.41 10.14
N GLU A 125 -8.92 -7.58 9.81
CA GLU A 125 -9.65 -8.85 9.77
C GLU A 125 -8.70 -10.01 10.01
N VAL A 126 -9.26 -11.14 10.52
CA VAL A 126 -8.53 -12.39 10.70
C VAL A 126 -9.34 -13.52 10.10
N TRP A 127 -8.66 -14.33 9.32
CA TRP A 127 -9.20 -15.51 8.69
C TRP A 127 -8.50 -16.75 9.23
N PHE A 128 -9.29 -17.75 9.62
CA PHE A 128 -8.82 -19.06 10.07
C PHE A 128 -9.26 -20.12 9.07
N HIS A 129 -8.34 -20.96 8.60
CA HIS A 129 -8.75 -22.09 7.78
C HIS A 129 -9.42 -23.15 8.68
N HIS A 130 -10.58 -23.64 8.26
CA HIS A 130 -11.29 -24.68 8.99
C HIS A 130 -10.50 -25.99 8.97
N SER A 131 -10.24 -26.60 10.13
CA SER A 131 -9.33 -27.74 10.24
C SER A 131 -9.81 -29.03 9.55
N ARG A 132 -11.09 -29.14 9.20
CA ARG A 132 -11.71 -30.32 8.61
C ARG A 132 -12.43 -30.08 7.29
N GLU A 133 -12.59 -28.81 6.91
CA GLU A 133 -13.30 -28.39 5.69
C GLU A 133 -12.41 -27.43 4.89
N ASP A 134 -12.49 -27.46 3.58
CA ASP A 134 -11.74 -26.53 2.72
C ASP A 134 -12.49 -25.20 2.61
N ARG A 135 -12.45 -24.42 3.71
CA ARG A 135 -13.02 -23.08 3.77
C ARG A 135 -12.33 -22.24 4.83
N TRP A 136 -12.38 -20.94 4.62
CA TRP A 136 -11.94 -19.96 5.58
C TRP A 136 -13.12 -19.48 6.45
N LEU A 137 -12.82 -19.23 7.70
CA LEU A 137 -13.72 -18.69 8.71
C LEU A 137 -13.24 -17.30 9.09
N ARG A 138 -14.14 -16.33 9.11
CA ARG A 138 -13.83 -15.04 9.73
C ARG A 138 -13.68 -15.21 11.24
N ARG A 139 -13.03 -14.23 11.87
CA ARG A 139 -12.81 -14.24 13.33
C ARG A 139 -14.08 -14.48 14.14
N ASP A 140 -15.20 -13.89 13.73
CA ASP A 140 -16.50 -14.02 14.40
C ASP A 140 -17.22 -15.35 14.13
N GLU A 141 -16.82 -16.07 13.10
CA GLU A 141 -17.32 -17.40 12.74
C GLU A 141 -16.47 -18.54 13.33
N ALA A 142 -15.23 -18.21 13.74
CA ALA A 142 -14.28 -19.19 14.20
C ALA A 142 -14.49 -19.57 15.68
N GLY A 143 -14.50 -20.87 15.93
CA GLY A 143 -14.33 -21.50 17.22
C GLY A 143 -13.05 -22.33 17.24
N PHE A 144 -12.61 -22.75 18.40
CA PHE A 144 -11.34 -23.44 18.54
C PHE A 144 -11.50 -24.70 19.39
N VAL A 145 -10.95 -25.81 18.89
CA VAL A 145 -10.96 -27.10 19.60
C VAL A 145 -9.54 -27.59 19.87
N PRO A 146 -9.32 -28.44 20.90
CA PRO A 146 -8.05 -29.12 21.08
C PRO A 146 -7.72 -29.99 19.87
N ALA A 147 -6.47 -29.94 19.40
CA ALA A 147 -5.95 -30.79 18.33
C ALA A 147 -4.70 -31.54 18.84
N ALA A 148 -4.64 -32.86 18.58
CA ALA A 148 -3.54 -33.70 19.05
C ALA A 148 -2.22 -33.40 18.31
N ALA A 149 -2.30 -32.99 17.04
CA ALA A 149 -1.16 -32.63 16.21
C ALA A 149 -1.47 -31.38 15.42
N THR A 150 -0.66 -30.36 15.59
CA THR A 150 -0.66 -29.12 14.79
C THR A 150 0.77 -28.83 14.35
N PRO A 151 1.02 -28.00 13.35
CA PRO A 151 2.38 -27.75 12.85
C PRO A 151 3.39 -27.41 13.95
N MET A 152 3.00 -26.60 14.93
CA MET A 152 3.85 -26.21 16.05
C MET A 152 3.52 -26.91 17.36
N ASN A 153 2.67 -27.94 17.34
CA ASN A 153 2.21 -28.67 18.54
C ASN A 153 1.60 -27.75 19.61
N LEU A 154 1.03 -26.62 19.20
CA LEU A 154 0.36 -25.70 20.12
C LEU A 154 -1.04 -26.17 20.49
N GLY A 155 -1.53 -27.22 19.84
CA GLY A 155 -2.69 -27.98 20.25
C GLY A 155 -4.03 -27.29 20.05
N LEU A 156 -4.14 -26.42 19.05
CA LEU A 156 -5.33 -25.64 18.76
C LEU A 156 -5.69 -25.73 17.27
N ALA A 157 -6.95 -26.03 16.96
CA ALA A 157 -7.46 -26.07 15.59
C ALA A 157 -8.72 -25.22 15.46
N ALA A 158 -8.86 -24.53 14.33
CA ALA A 158 -10.05 -23.73 14.04
C ALA A 158 -11.17 -24.61 13.47
N VAL A 159 -12.39 -24.35 13.92
CA VAL A 159 -13.64 -24.99 13.49
C VAL A 159 -14.74 -23.93 13.50
N GLY A 160 -15.96 -24.26 13.06
CA GLY A 160 -17.11 -23.37 13.25
C GLY A 160 -17.35 -23.07 14.73
N ARG A 161 -17.69 -21.82 15.05
CA ARG A 161 -17.90 -21.39 16.45
C ARG A 161 -18.98 -22.15 17.21
N ASP A 162 -19.98 -22.69 16.47
CA ASP A 162 -21.11 -23.42 17.04
C ASP A 162 -20.85 -24.93 17.13
N GLU A 163 -19.63 -25.38 16.78
CA GLU A 163 -19.31 -26.80 16.87
C GLU A 163 -19.16 -27.26 18.34
N PRO A 164 -19.59 -28.50 18.62
CA PRO A 164 -19.49 -29.05 19.98
C PRO A 164 -18.07 -29.04 20.54
N GLY A 165 -17.89 -28.45 21.71
CA GLY A 165 -16.58 -28.35 22.37
C GLY A 165 -15.69 -27.20 21.89
N ALA A 166 -16.15 -26.38 20.95
CA ALA A 166 -15.42 -25.20 20.52
C ALA A 166 -15.43 -24.13 21.63
N ILE A 167 -14.27 -23.54 21.86
CA ILE A 167 -14.11 -22.34 22.70
C ILE A 167 -14.08 -21.08 21.81
N THR A 168 -14.39 -19.93 22.38
CA THR A 168 -14.42 -18.66 21.63
C THR A 168 -13.00 -18.19 21.29
N TYR A 169 -12.91 -17.22 20.38
CA TYR A 169 -11.68 -16.53 20.02
C TYR A 169 -10.97 -15.96 21.26
N GLU A 170 -11.70 -15.29 22.15
CA GLU A 170 -11.15 -14.70 23.37
C GLU A 170 -10.60 -15.77 24.32
N ALA A 171 -11.34 -16.86 24.50
CA ALA A 171 -10.89 -17.97 25.34
C ALA A 171 -9.64 -18.65 24.77
N ALA A 172 -9.56 -18.80 23.45
CA ALA A 172 -8.38 -19.35 22.77
C ALA A 172 -7.17 -18.41 22.93
N ARG A 173 -7.35 -17.12 22.71
CA ARG A 173 -6.32 -16.10 22.92
C ARG A 173 -5.79 -16.13 24.36
N ASP A 174 -6.68 -16.09 25.34
CA ASP A 174 -6.30 -16.03 26.76
C ASP A 174 -5.59 -17.33 27.19
N ARG A 175 -6.02 -18.46 26.66
CA ARG A 175 -5.34 -19.76 26.86
C ARG A 175 -3.93 -19.76 26.29
N MET A 176 -3.71 -19.19 25.12
CA MET A 176 -2.38 -19.11 24.50
C MET A 176 -1.49 -18.10 25.20
N ALA A 177 -2.02 -16.95 25.60
CA ALA A 177 -1.28 -15.93 26.36
C ALA A 177 -0.85 -16.40 27.76
N ALA A 178 -1.52 -17.41 28.33
CA ALA A 178 -1.15 -18.01 29.61
C ALA A 178 0.00 -19.04 29.50
N ARG A 179 0.43 -19.40 28.29
CA ARG A 179 1.51 -20.37 28.08
C ARG A 179 2.88 -19.76 28.43
N PRO A 180 3.83 -20.57 28.93
CA PRO A 180 5.18 -20.07 29.25
C PRO A 180 5.91 -19.49 28.02
N GLU A 181 5.69 -20.05 26.85
CA GLU A 181 6.30 -19.62 25.58
C GLU A 181 5.88 -18.20 25.17
N ALA A 182 4.73 -17.72 25.63
CA ALA A 182 4.27 -16.34 25.36
C ALA A 182 4.97 -15.28 26.20
N ARG A 183 5.94 -15.64 27.03
CA ARG A 183 6.61 -14.73 27.97
C ARG A 183 8.12 -14.60 27.75
N SER A 184 8.64 -15.20 26.71
CA SER A 184 10.06 -15.15 26.33
C SER A 184 10.31 -14.21 25.13
#